data_b30e39b28df32190197a1a64ad650a2e
#
_entry.id   b30e39b28df32190197a1a64ad650a2e
#
_cell.length_a   1.000
_cell.length_b   1.000
_cell.length_c   1.000
_cell.angle_alpha   90.00
_cell.angle_beta   90.00
_cell.angle_gamma   90.00
#
_symmetry.space_group_name_H-M   'P 1'
#
loop_
_entity.id
_entity.type
_entity.pdbx_description
1 polymer ?
#
loop_
_entity_poly.entity_id
_entity_poly.type
_entity_poly.pdbx_seq_one_letter_code
_entity_poly.pdbx_strand_id
1 'polypeptide(L)'
;DKLSSIIFYGPPGTGKTTLARVIANTTSAEFMQINATVAGKKDMEEVVAKAKDNRGMFGKKTILFIDEIHRFNKSQQDYLLPFVEDGTLILIGATTENPYFEVNGALLSRSVIFELKPLSKEDIEELIRRAVYDQRGMGAYQAQIEPDALEFLADIAGGDARAALNAVELGVMTTQRSEDGKIHLTLEVAQECIQKRAVKYDKTGDNHYDTISAFIKSMRGSDPD
;
A
#
# COMPACT_ATOMS: atom_id res chain seq x y z
N ASP A 1 -21.95 -16.76 7.10
CA ASP A 1 -21.89 -15.31 7.11
C ASP A 1 -21.63 -14.81 5.69
N LYS A 2 -22.43 -13.83 5.25
CA LYS A 2 -22.31 -13.28 3.89
C LYS A 2 -21.31 -12.12 3.95
N LEU A 3 -20.11 -12.30 3.38
CA LEU A 3 -19.15 -11.22 3.25
C LEU A 3 -19.71 -10.17 2.30
N SER A 4 -19.88 -8.95 2.78
CA SER A 4 -20.30 -7.78 1.97
C SER A 4 -19.12 -7.22 1.21
N SER A 5 -19.40 -6.53 0.10
CA SER A 5 -18.37 -5.73 -0.58
C SER A 5 -17.86 -4.60 0.32
N ILE A 6 -16.63 -4.18 0.10
CA ILE A 6 -15.94 -3.21 0.95
C ILE A 6 -15.28 -2.15 0.08
N ILE A 7 -15.31 -0.90 0.52
CA ILE A 7 -14.49 0.17 -0.03
C ILE A 7 -13.55 0.68 1.06
N PHE A 8 -12.26 0.55 0.83
CA PHE A 8 -11.23 1.17 1.65
C PHE A 8 -10.81 2.50 1.03
N TYR A 9 -10.87 3.59 1.79
CA TYR A 9 -10.32 4.86 1.33
C TYR A 9 -9.40 5.48 2.38
N GLY A 10 -8.47 6.29 1.93
CA GLY A 10 -7.49 6.95 2.78
C GLY A 10 -6.14 7.11 2.10
N PRO A 11 -5.17 7.74 2.77
CA PRO A 11 -3.85 8.04 2.21
C PRO A 11 -3.12 6.78 1.71
N PRO A 12 -2.12 6.94 0.83
CA PRO A 12 -1.27 5.83 0.41
C PRO A 12 -0.50 5.22 1.59
N GLY A 13 -0.12 3.95 1.46
CA GLY A 13 0.71 3.26 2.45
C GLY A 13 0.04 2.91 3.78
N THR A 14 -1.29 2.97 3.87
CA THR A 14 -2.08 2.64 5.07
C THR A 14 -2.51 1.18 5.16
N GLY A 15 -2.11 0.33 4.19
CA GLY A 15 -2.36 -1.11 4.24
C GLY A 15 -3.63 -1.59 3.55
N LYS A 16 -4.29 -0.80 2.69
CA LYS A 16 -5.53 -1.17 1.96
C LYS A 16 -5.43 -2.53 1.26
N THR A 17 -4.39 -2.72 0.46
CA THR A 17 -4.15 -4.00 -0.25
C THR A 17 -3.86 -5.16 0.70
N THR A 18 -3.12 -4.89 1.77
CA THR A 18 -2.77 -5.89 2.79
C THR A 18 -4.02 -6.38 3.51
N LEU A 19 -4.91 -5.48 3.92
CA LEU A 19 -6.19 -5.82 4.54
C LEU A 19 -7.07 -6.67 3.61
N ALA A 20 -7.15 -6.31 2.33
CA ALA A 20 -7.91 -7.09 1.34
C ALA A 20 -7.38 -8.53 1.23
N ARG A 21 -6.07 -8.72 1.21
CA ARG A 21 -5.44 -10.06 1.19
C ARG A 21 -5.70 -10.85 2.47
N VAL A 22 -5.64 -10.21 3.64
CA VAL A 22 -5.95 -10.84 4.93
C VAL A 22 -7.41 -11.32 4.94
N ILE A 23 -8.35 -10.50 4.47
CA ILE A 23 -9.77 -10.89 4.38
C ILE A 23 -9.93 -12.10 3.45
N ALA A 24 -9.30 -12.10 2.28
CA ALA A 24 -9.35 -13.20 1.34
C ALA A 24 -8.82 -14.51 1.95
N ASN A 25 -7.67 -14.45 2.59
CA ASN A 25 -7.05 -15.60 3.25
C ASN A 25 -7.94 -16.16 4.40
N THR A 26 -8.50 -15.25 5.21
CA THR A 26 -9.36 -15.65 6.34
C THR A 26 -10.68 -16.28 5.88
N THR A 27 -11.19 -15.85 4.73
CA THR A 27 -12.47 -16.34 4.18
C THR A 27 -12.29 -17.50 3.20
N SER A 28 -11.06 -17.95 2.94
CA SER A 28 -10.75 -18.99 1.94
C SER A 28 -11.30 -18.67 0.54
N ALA A 29 -11.50 -17.40 0.24
CA ALA A 29 -11.94 -16.94 -1.06
C ALA A 29 -10.76 -16.86 -2.04
N GLU A 30 -11.05 -17.03 -3.34
CA GLU A 30 -10.06 -16.74 -4.38
C GLU A 30 -9.83 -15.23 -4.45
N PHE A 31 -8.55 -14.81 -4.45
CA PHE A 31 -8.18 -13.41 -4.50
C PHE A 31 -7.69 -13.04 -5.90
N MET A 32 -8.40 -12.12 -6.53
CA MET A 32 -8.01 -11.54 -7.82
C MET A 32 -7.80 -10.05 -7.64
N GLN A 33 -6.78 -9.53 -8.28
CA GLN A 33 -6.42 -8.12 -8.17
C GLN A 33 -6.28 -7.48 -9.55
N ILE A 34 -6.89 -6.32 -9.72
CA ILE A 34 -6.67 -5.42 -10.86
C ILE A 34 -6.36 -4.01 -10.37
N ASN A 35 -5.64 -3.25 -11.20
CA ASN A 35 -5.40 -1.84 -10.98
C ASN A 35 -6.18 -1.03 -12.01
N ALA A 36 -7.09 -0.18 -11.56
CA ALA A 36 -7.98 0.58 -12.42
C ALA A 36 -7.26 1.62 -13.30
N THR A 37 -5.99 1.95 -12.99
CA THR A 37 -5.19 2.87 -13.83
C THR A 37 -4.78 2.26 -15.17
N VAL A 38 -4.69 0.92 -15.25
CA VAL A 38 -4.22 0.20 -16.43
C VAL A 38 -5.21 -0.83 -16.96
N ALA A 39 -6.15 -1.28 -16.12
CA ALA A 39 -7.11 -2.31 -16.48
C ALA A 39 -8.18 -1.79 -17.46
N GLY A 40 -8.42 -2.58 -18.48
CA GLY A 40 -9.45 -2.34 -19.48
C GLY A 40 -10.64 -3.31 -19.35
N LYS A 41 -11.58 -3.21 -20.30
CA LYS A 41 -12.77 -4.07 -20.36
C LYS A 41 -12.41 -5.55 -20.39
N LYS A 42 -11.38 -5.91 -21.17
CA LYS A 42 -10.94 -7.31 -21.33
C LYS A 42 -10.49 -7.92 -19.98
N ASP A 43 -9.74 -7.16 -19.18
CA ASP A 43 -9.28 -7.64 -17.88
C ASP A 43 -10.46 -7.91 -16.95
N MET A 44 -11.49 -7.06 -16.97
CA MET A 44 -12.71 -7.26 -16.18
C MET A 44 -13.50 -8.49 -16.67
N GLU A 45 -13.59 -8.71 -17.98
CA GLU A 45 -14.26 -9.88 -18.56
C GLU A 45 -13.56 -11.18 -18.13
N GLU A 46 -12.22 -11.21 -18.15
CA GLU A 46 -11.42 -12.36 -17.69
C GLU A 46 -11.64 -12.67 -16.21
N VAL A 47 -11.68 -11.62 -15.36
CA VAL A 47 -11.96 -11.78 -13.94
C VAL A 47 -13.35 -12.36 -13.70
N VAL A 48 -14.36 -11.83 -14.38
CA VAL A 48 -15.75 -12.31 -14.26
C VAL A 48 -15.87 -13.75 -14.72
N ALA A 49 -15.23 -14.14 -15.82
CA ALA A 49 -15.23 -15.52 -16.32
C ALA A 49 -14.64 -16.47 -15.27
N LYS A 50 -13.47 -16.16 -14.72
CA LYS A 50 -12.82 -16.96 -13.67
C LYS A 50 -13.68 -17.04 -12.40
N ALA A 51 -14.33 -15.96 -12.01
CA ALA A 51 -15.20 -15.95 -10.84
C ALA A 51 -16.44 -16.85 -11.01
N LYS A 52 -17.00 -16.88 -12.22
CA LYS A 52 -18.10 -17.80 -12.56
C LYS A 52 -17.65 -19.27 -12.52
N ASP A 53 -16.48 -19.56 -13.05
CA ASP A 53 -15.88 -20.90 -13.01
C ASP A 53 -15.62 -21.35 -11.57
N ASN A 54 -15.03 -20.49 -10.74
CA ASN A 54 -14.78 -20.77 -9.33
C ASN A 54 -16.08 -21.09 -8.58
N ARG A 55 -17.12 -20.31 -8.83
CA ARG A 55 -18.44 -20.52 -8.20
C ARG A 55 -19.11 -21.80 -8.69
N GLY A 56 -19.08 -22.04 -10.01
CA GLY A 56 -19.77 -23.16 -10.63
C GLY A 56 -19.08 -24.52 -10.41
N MET A 57 -17.76 -24.59 -10.54
CA MET A 57 -17.01 -25.85 -10.44
C MET A 57 -16.59 -26.18 -9.02
N PHE A 58 -16.27 -25.16 -8.20
CA PHE A 58 -15.65 -25.37 -6.90
C PHE A 58 -16.47 -24.83 -5.72
N GLY A 59 -17.60 -24.17 -5.97
CA GLY A 59 -18.38 -23.49 -4.93
C GLY A 59 -17.60 -22.39 -4.20
N LYS A 60 -16.49 -21.95 -4.76
CA LYS A 60 -15.55 -21.00 -4.14
C LYS A 60 -15.95 -19.57 -4.45
N LYS A 61 -15.93 -18.72 -3.43
CA LYS A 61 -16.17 -17.28 -3.58
C LYS A 61 -14.94 -16.63 -4.19
N THR A 62 -15.14 -15.57 -4.97
CA THR A 62 -14.05 -14.75 -5.55
C THR A 62 -14.13 -13.34 -5.00
N ILE A 63 -13.05 -12.88 -4.39
CA ILE A 63 -12.83 -11.48 -4.03
C ILE A 63 -12.08 -10.81 -5.17
N LEU A 64 -12.68 -9.77 -5.75
CA LEU A 64 -12.02 -8.88 -6.67
C LEU A 64 -11.55 -7.64 -5.93
N PHE A 65 -10.25 -7.50 -5.78
CA PHE A 65 -9.62 -6.27 -5.29
C PHE A 65 -9.33 -5.33 -6.46
N ILE A 66 -9.89 -4.13 -6.39
CA ILE A 66 -9.65 -3.07 -7.37
C ILE A 66 -8.86 -1.95 -6.71
N ASP A 67 -7.59 -1.84 -7.09
CA ASP A 67 -6.75 -0.73 -6.65
C ASP A 67 -7.07 0.52 -7.49
N GLU A 68 -7.07 1.70 -6.84
CA GLU A 68 -7.39 2.99 -7.47
C GLU A 68 -8.77 2.98 -8.17
N ILE A 69 -9.80 2.42 -7.54
CA ILE A 69 -11.14 2.23 -8.14
C ILE A 69 -11.74 3.52 -8.71
N HIS A 70 -11.36 4.69 -8.18
CA HIS A 70 -11.79 6.00 -8.69
C HIS A 70 -11.32 6.27 -10.13
N ARG A 71 -10.35 5.51 -10.66
CA ARG A 71 -9.89 5.61 -12.05
C ARG A 71 -10.81 4.89 -13.02
N PHE A 72 -11.68 4.00 -12.56
CA PHE A 72 -12.71 3.44 -13.41
C PHE A 72 -13.80 4.48 -13.71
N ASN A 73 -14.17 4.58 -14.99
CA ASN A 73 -15.33 5.38 -15.38
C ASN A 73 -16.65 4.69 -14.96
N LYS A 74 -17.75 5.42 -15.08
CA LYS A 74 -19.08 4.91 -14.69
C LYS A 74 -19.45 3.60 -15.40
N SER A 75 -19.18 3.49 -16.69
CA SER A 75 -19.51 2.29 -17.48
C SER A 75 -18.72 1.06 -17.01
N GLN A 76 -17.47 1.25 -16.61
CA GLN A 76 -16.66 0.17 -16.05
C GLN A 76 -17.16 -0.27 -14.67
N GLN A 77 -17.55 0.67 -13.84
CA GLN A 77 -18.15 0.38 -12.53
C GLN A 77 -19.53 -0.30 -12.69
N ASP A 78 -20.36 0.17 -13.60
CA ASP A 78 -21.68 -0.42 -13.91
C ASP A 78 -21.55 -1.85 -14.45
N TYR A 79 -20.50 -2.15 -15.21
CA TYR A 79 -20.24 -3.51 -15.70
C TYR A 79 -20.07 -4.53 -14.58
N LEU A 80 -19.49 -4.14 -13.45
CA LEU A 80 -19.25 -5.03 -12.30
C LEU A 80 -20.51 -5.21 -11.44
N LEU A 81 -21.46 -4.29 -11.51
CA LEU A 81 -22.62 -4.25 -10.62
C LEU A 81 -23.45 -5.55 -10.62
N PRO A 82 -23.82 -6.16 -11.76
CA PRO A 82 -24.60 -7.38 -11.78
C PRO A 82 -23.92 -8.54 -11.05
N PHE A 83 -22.58 -8.64 -11.16
CA PHE A 83 -21.79 -9.70 -10.55
C PHE A 83 -21.57 -9.52 -9.05
N VAL A 84 -21.62 -8.28 -8.58
CA VAL A 84 -21.65 -7.94 -7.15
C VAL A 84 -23.04 -8.24 -6.57
N GLU A 85 -24.09 -7.93 -7.31
CA GLU A 85 -25.49 -8.16 -6.90
C GLU A 85 -25.82 -9.64 -6.75
N ASP A 86 -25.40 -10.47 -7.72
CA ASP A 86 -25.68 -11.91 -7.70
C ASP A 86 -24.70 -12.71 -6.84
N GLY A 87 -23.68 -12.05 -6.29
CA GLY A 87 -22.66 -12.66 -5.43
C GLY A 87 -21.61 -13.49 -6.18
N THR A 88 -21.50 -13.34 -7.51
CA THR A 88 -20.37 -13.92 -8.29
C THR A 88 -19.05 -13.30 -7.88
N LEU A 89 -19.06 -11.99 -7.60
CA LEU A 89 -17.92 -11.24 -7.10
C LEU A 89 -18.23 -10.62 -5.74
N ILE A 90 -17.25 -10.66 -4.85
CA ILE A 90 -17.19 -9.81 -3.67
C ILE A 90 -16.18 -8.72 -4.00
N LEU A 91 -16.65 -7.48 -4.08
CA LEU A 91 -15.79 -6.34 -4.44
C LEU A 91 -15.08 -5.81 -3.19
N ILE A 92 -13.77 -5.63 -3.27
CA ILE A 92 -13.01 -4.80 -2.34
C ILE A 92 -12.33 -3.70 -3.16
N GLY A 93 -12.87 -2.49 -3.10
CA GLY A 93 -12.27 -1.32 -3.76
C GLY A 93 -11.31 -0.59 -2.84
N ALA A 94 -10.23 -0.08 -3.39
CA ALA A 94 -9.30 0.82 -2.70
C ALA A 94 -9.16 2.13 -3.45
N THR A 95 -9.14 3.24 -2.72
CA THR A 95 -8.98 4.58 -3.28
C THR A 95 -8.31 5.53 -2.30
N THR A 96 -7.57 6.51 -2.82
CA THR A 96 -7.06 7.65 -2.05
C THR A 96 -8.05 8.82 -2.04
N GLU A 97 -9.06 8.77 -2.91
CA GLU A 97 -10.06 9.82 -3.07
C GLU A 97 -11.32 9.52 -2.25
N ASN A 98 -12.18 10.54 -2.07
CA ASN A 98 -13.44 10.35 -1.37
C ASN A 98 -14.41 9.50 -2.20
N PRO A 99 -14.76 8.27 -1.73
CA PRO A 99 -15.55 7.33 -2.53
C PRO A 99 -16.97 7.83 -2.82
N TYR A 100 -17.52 8.72 -2.01
CA TYR A 100 -18.87 9.26 -2.22
C TYR A 100 -19.00 10.12 -3.48
N PHE A 101 -17.88 10.63 -4.00
CA PHE A 101 -17.85 11.40 -5.24
C PHE A 101 -17.40 10.57 -6.44
N GLU A 102 -16.54 9.59 -6.21
CA GLU A 102 -15.81 8.89 -7.27
C GLU A 102 -16.37 7.49 -7.59
N VAL A 103 -17.02 6.85 -6.62
CA VAL A 103 -17.58 5.52 -6.81
C VAL A 103 -19.07 5.61 -7.06
N ASN A 104 -19.56 4.77 -7.99
CA ASN A 104 -20.97 4.69 -8.32
C ASN A 104 -21.84 4.42 -7.08
N GLY A 105 -22.88 5.19 -6.89
CA GLY A 105 -23.81 5.09 -5.77
C GLY A 105 -24.43 3.68 -5.63
N ALA A 106 -24.65 2.97 -6.74
CA ALA A 106 -25.15 1.62 -6.73
C ALA A 106 -24.16 0.61 -6.14
N LEU A 107 -22.84 0.78 -6.36
CA LEU A 107 -21.80 -0.01 -5.72
C LEU A 107 -21.64 0.37 -4.24
N LEU A 108 -21.67 1.67 -3.94
CA LEU A 108 -21.58 2.16 -2.55
C LEU A 108 -22.70 1.63 -1.66
N SER A 109 -23.94 1.61 -2.16
CA SER A 109 -25.11 1.13 -1.40
C SER A 109 -25.01 -0.36 -1.03
N ARG A 110 -24.13 -1.11 -1.71
CA ARG A 110 -23.88 -2.54 -1.50
C ARG A 110 -22.56 -2.82 -0.79
N SER A 111 -21.86 -1.79 -0.40
CA SER A 111 -20.52 -1.87 0.19
C SER A 111 -20.49 -1.26 1.58
N VAL A 112 -19.64 -1.81 2.43
CA VAL A 112 -19.24 -1.18 3.69
C VAL A 112 -18.02 -0.31 3.43
N ILE A 113 -18.07 0.94 3.87
CA ILE A 113 -17.00 1.91 3.61
C ILE A 113 -16.16 2.06 4.87
N PHE A 114 -14.85 1.87 4.74
CA PHE A 114 -13.89 2.06 5.82
C PHE A 114 -12.86 3.13 5.44
N GLU A 115 -12.76 4.14 6.30
CA GLU A 115 -11.67 5.11 6.24
C GLU A 115 -10.43 4.56 6.93
N LEU A 116 -9.31 4.53 6.23
CA LEU A 116 -8.00 4.21 6.79
C LEU A 116 -7.22 5.50 7.01
N LYS A 117 -6.90 5.77 8.26
CA LYS A 117 -6.11 6.94 8.65
C LYS A 117 -4.62 6.69 8.42
N PRO A 118 -3.81 7.76 8.30
CA PRO A 118 -2.36 7.63 8.34
C PRO A 118 -1.93 6.82 9.57
N LEU A 119 -0.92 6.00 9.42
CA LEU A 119 -0.34 5.27 10.55
C LEU A 119 0.35 6.24 11.50
N SER A 120 0.34 5.92 12.79
CA SER A 120 1.08 6.71 13.78
C SER A 120 2.59 6.54 13.60
N LYS A 121 3.39 7.43 14.17
CA LYS A 121 4.85 7.30 14.19
C LYS A 121 5.27 5.98 14.84
N GLU A 122 4.65 5.63 15.95
CA GLU A 122 4.90 4.41 16.70
C GLU A 122 4.59 3.16 15.88
N ASP A 123 3.48 3.16 15.12
CA ASP A 123 3.13 2.07 14.21
C ASP A 123 4.18 1.91 13.11
N ILE A 124 4.65 3.01 12.53
CA ILE A 124 5.71 3.00 11.51
C ILE A 124 7.03 2.48 12.09
N GLU A 125 7.42 2.93 13.28
CA GLU A 125 8.62 2.43 13.95
C GLU A 125 8.55 0.92 14.17
N GLU A 126 7.41 0.41 14.65
CA GLU A 126 7.20 -1.02 14.86
C GLU A 126 7.29 -1.80 13.54
N LEU A 127 6.70 -1.27 12.46
CA LEU A 127 6.80 -1.87 11.14
C LEU A 127 8.24 -1.91 10.63
N ILE A 128 9.02 -0.84 10.84
CA ILE A 128 10.44 -0.79 10.48
C ILE A 128 11.23 -1.84 11.29
N ARG A 129 11.04 -1.90 12.62
CA ARG A 129 11.72 -2.91 13.45
C ARG A 129 11.42 -4.32 12.97
N ARG A 130 10.15 -4.63 12.70
CA ARG A 130 9.76 -5.93 12.18
C ARG A 130 10.37 -6.22 10.80
N ALA A 131 10.40 -5.24 9.92
CA ALA A 131 11.02 -5.39 8.60
C ALA A 131 12.52 -5.71 8.71
N VAL A 132 13.25 -5.07 9.61
CA VAL A 132 14.70 -5.25 9.79
C VAL A 132 15.02 -6.58 10.47
N TYR A 133 14.26 -6.98 11.51
CA TYR A 133 14.66 -8.07 12.41
C TYR A 133 13.89 -9.37 12.21
N ASP A 134 12.67 -9.37 11.65
CA ASP A 134 11.88 -10.59 11.43
C ASP A 134 12.49 -11.41 10.27
N GLN A 135 12.53 -12.73 10.44
CA GLN A 135 13.00 -13.66 9.41
C GLN A 135 12.17 -13.60 8.12
N ARG A 136 10.90 -13.24 8.23
CA ARG A 136 10.01 -13.00 7.07
C ARG A 136 10.28 -11.68 6.37
N GLY A 137 11.04 -10.79 6.99
CA GLY A 137 11.52 -9.54 6.43
C GLY A 137 12.98 -9.65 5.99
N MET A 138 13.80 -8.75 6.51
CA MET A 138 15.22 -8.66 6.18
C MET A 138 16.15 -9.22 7.27
N GLY A 139 15.64 -10.02 8.23
CA GLY A 139 16.41 -10.56 9.33
C GLY A 139 17.65 -11.38 8.89
N ALA A 140 17.57 -12.06 7.74
CA ALA A 140 18.69 -12.80 7.16
C ALA A 140 19.89 -11.91 6.77
N TYR A 141 19.68 -10.61 6.56
CA TYR A 141 20.75 -9.67 6.23
C TYR A 141 21.56 -9.23 7.44
N GLN A 142 21.09 -9.53 8.66
CA GLN A 142 21.75 -9.13 9.92
C GLN A 142 21.96 -7.60 10.01
N ALA A 143 20.96 -6.84 9.54
CA ALA A 143 20.99 -5.40 9.65
C ALA A 143 20.58 -4.94 11.05
N GLN A 144 21.12 -3.80 11.47
CA GLN A 144 20.75 -3.09 12.68
C GLN A 144 20.39 -1.66 12.31
N ILE A 145 19.29 -1.17 12.87
CA ILE A 145 18.87 0.23 12.68
C ILE A 145 19.14 1.01 13.97
N GLU A 146 19.80 2.15 13.85
CA GLU A 146 20.06 3.04 14.96
C GLU A 146 18.80 3.79 15.38
N PRO A 147 18.64 4.15 16.68
CA PRO A 147 17.43 4.77 17.18
C PRO A 147 17.04 6.07 16.47
N ASP A 148 18.02 6.92 16.18
CA ASP A 148 17.85 8.18 15.46
C ASP A 148 17.48 7.98 13.98
N ALA A 149 18.04 6.98 13.32
CA ALA A 149 17.66 6.58 11.97
C ALA A 149 16.21 6.06 11.92
N LEU A 150 15.82 5.26 12.92
CA LEU A 150 14.47 4.75 13.06
C LEU A 150 13.46 5.88 13.24
N GLU A 151 13.74 6.78 14.18
CA GLU A 151 12.91 7.95 14.45
C GLU A 151 12.76 8.83 13.21
N PHE A 152 13.87 9.15 12.54
CA PHE A 152 13.89 9.94 11.31
C PHE A 152 13.03 9.31 10.19
N LEU A 153 13.18 8.02 9.94
CA LEU A 153 12.41 7.33 8.90
C LEU A 153 10.91 7.30 9.22
N ALA A 154 10.56 7.13 10.50
CA ALA A 154 9.17 7.14 10.93
C ALA A 154 8.54 8.54 10.78
N ASP A 155 9.26 9.59 11.13
CA ASP A 155 8.79 10.98 10.96
C ASP A 155 8.60 11.35 9.49
N ILE A 156 9.60 11.07 8.65
CA ILE A 156 9.56 11.46 7.23
C ILE A 156 8.54 10.66 6.43
N ALA A 157 8.17 9.47 6.90
CA ALA A 157 7.15 8.64 6.27
C ALA A 157 5.75 9.25 6.34
N GLY A 158 5.47 10.10 7.33
CA GLY A 158 4.19 10.81 7.45
C GLY A 158 2.97 9.88 7.47
N GLY A 159 3.10 8.68 8.08
CA GLY A 159 2.04 7.68 8.13
C GLY A 159 1.96 6.73 6.92
N ASP A 160 2.88 6.85 5.96
CA ASP A 160 2.99 5.96 4.79
C ASP A 160 4.01 4.84 5.07
N ALA A 161 3.50 3.65 5.44
CA ALA A 161 4.37 2.48 5.69
C ALA A 161 5.19 2.07 4.48
N ARG A 162 4.65 2.21 3.26
CA ARG A 162 5.37 1.86 2.02
C ARG A 162 6.59 2.76 1.84
N ALA A 163 6.44 4.04 2.15
CA ALA A 163 7.53 5.00 2.10
C ALA A 163 8.68 4.61 3.04
N ALA A 164 8.35 4.29 4.31
CA ALA A 164 9.32 3.88 5.31
C ALA A 164 10.00 2.55 4.94
N LEU A 165 9.23 1.53 4.59
CA LEU A 165 9.76 0.20 4.27
C LEU A 165 10.65 0.19 3.04
N ASN A 166 10.31 0.94 2.00
CA ASN A 166 11.16 1.08 0.80
C ASN A 166 12.49 1.78 1.12
N ALA A 167 12.50 2.75 2.03
CA ALA A 167 13.74 3.40 2.46
C ALA A 167 14.64 2.43 3.25
N VAL A 168 14.04 1.63 4.13
CA VAL A 168 14.76 0.58 4.88
C VAL A 168 15.34 -0.48 3.93
N GLU A 169 14.54 -0.98 3.01
CA GLU A 169 14.99 -1.95 2.00
C GLU A 169 16.18 -1.41 1.21
N LEU A 170 16.08 -0.17 0.71
CA LEU A 170 17.16 0.48 0.00
C LEU A 170 18.42 0.58 0.86
N GLY A 171 18.29 1.00 2.12
CA GLY A 171 19.40 1.10 3.06
C GLY A 171 20.09 -0.25 3.30
N VAL A 172 19.34 -1.30 3.55
CA VAL A 172 19.90 -2.65 3.76
C VAL A 172 20.61 -3.16 2.51
N MET A 173 20.02 -2.94 1.32
CA MET A 173 20.55 -3.45 0.06
C MET A 173 21.79 -2.68 -0.46
N THR A 174 21.97 -1.42 -0.05
CA THR A 174 23.04 -0.57 -0.59
C THR A 174 24.17 -0.28 0.41
N THR A 175 23.98 -0.58 1.69
CA THR A 175 24.99 -0.35 2.71
C THR A 175 25.92 -1.55 2.82
N GLN A 176 27.22 -1.31 2.84
CA GLN A 176 28.22 -2.35 3.03
C GLN A 176 28.22 -2.84 4.49
N ARG A 177 28.62 -4.09 4.68
CA ARG A 177 28.81 -4.65 6.03
C ARG A 177 30.01 -3.98 6.69
N SER A 178 29.85 -3.67 7.96
CA SER A 178 30.92 -3.20 8.83
C SER A 178 31.86 -4.33 9.26
N GLU A 179 32.93 -4.00 9.98
CA GLU A 179 33.92 -4.97 10.48
C GLU A 179 33.30 -6.06 11.37
N ASP A 180 32.19 -5.77 12.06
CA ASP A 180 31.42 -6.73 12.86
C ASP A 180 30.55 -7.68 12.01
N GLY A 181 30.61 -7.57 10.70
CA GLY A 181 29.83 -8.37 9.74
C GLY A 181 28.37 -7.96 9.59
N LYS A 182 27.93 -6.88 10.24
CA LYS A 182 26.56 -6.39 10.21
C LYS A 182 26.39 -5.18 9.30
N ILE A 183 25.16 -4.95 8.89
CA ILE A 183 24.78 -3.74 8.15
C ILE A 183 24.23 -2.75 9.16
N HIS A 184 24.82 -1.56 9.26
CA HIS A 184 24.37 -0.51 10.16
C HIS A 184 23.60 0.55 9.40
N LEU A 185 22.31 0.67 9.69
CA LEU A 185 21.45 1.73 9.18
C LEU A 185 21.56 2.94 10.12
N THR A 186 22.53 3.79 9.85
CA THR A 186 22.75 5.04 10.58
C THR A 186 21.84 6.15 10.07
N LEU A 187 21.78 7.27 10.78
CA LEU A 187 21.00 8.44 10.35
C LEU A 187 21.45 8.93 8.96
N GLU A 188 22.75 8.95 8.70
CA GLU A 188 23.30 9.37 7.39
C GLU A 188 22.81 8.44 6.27
N VAL A 189 22.83 7.13 6.49
CA VAL A 189 22.31 6.15 5.53
C VAL A 189 20.82 6.38 5.29
N ALA A 190 20.04 6.59 6.33
CA ALA A 190 18.61 6.86 6.23
C ALA A 190 18.32 8.13 5.41
N GLN A 191 19.05 9.21 5.66
CA GLN A 191 18.97 10.48 4.92
C GLN A 191 19.31 10.30 3.44
N GLU A 192 20.39 9.57 3.13
CA GLU A 192 20.76 9.27 1.75
C GLU A 192 19.69 8.45 1.01
N CYS A 193 19.08 7.48 1.66
CA CYS A 193 18.02 6.67 1.07
C CYS A 193 16.80 7.51 0.71
N ILE A 194 16.42 8.46 1.57
CA ILE A 194 15.32 9.38 1.29
C ILE A 194 15.68 10.32 0.12
N GLN A 195 16.90 10.87 0.07
CA GLN A 195 17.35 11.73 -1.03
C GLN A 195 17.37 10.99 -2.38
N LYS A 196 17.95 9.79 -2.43
CA LYS A 196 18.01 8.97 -3.64
C LYS A 196 16.62 8.64 -4.17
N ARG A 197 15.67 8.45 -3.27
CA ARG A 197 14.27 8.21 -3.63
C ARG A 197 13.62 9.46 -4.20
N ALA A 198 13.84 10.64 -3.61
CA ALA A 198 13.35 11.92 -4.12
C ALA A 198 13.79 12.15 -5.57
N VAL A 199 15.08 12.00 -5.87
CA VAL A 199 15.64 12.15 -7.22
C VAL A 199 15.04 11.17 -8.24
N LYS A 200 14.70 9.95 -7.83
CA LYS A 200 14.08 8.96 -8.71
C LYS A 200 12.63 9.30 -9.06
N TYR A 201 11.93 9.96 -8.14
CA TYR A 201 10.52 10.36 -8.31
C TYR A 201 10.38 11.67 -9.10
N ASP A 202 11.31 12.60 -8.95
CA ASP A 202 11.32 13.88 -9.67
C ASP A 202 11.43 13.69 -11.21
N LYS A 203 12.05 12.58 -11.62
CA LYS A 203 12.04 12.13 -13.04
C LYS A 203 10.66 11.66 -13.54
N THR A 204 9.69 11.44 -12.64
CA THR A 204 8.32 11.00 -12.97
C THR A 204 7.24 12.05 -12.69
N GLY A 205 7.59 13.24 -12.21
CA GLY A 205 6.74 14.44 -12.30
C GLY A 205 5.76 14.70 -11.16
N ASP A 206 6.14 14.54 -9.88
CA ASP A 206 5.30 14.96 -8.76
C ASP A 206 6.02 15.93 -7.80
N ASN A 207 5.45 17.13 -7.64
CA ASN A 207 5.99 18.32 -6.92
C ASN A 207 6.04 18.22 -5.38
N HIS A 208 6.03 17.03 -4.78
CA HIS A 208 6.02 16.88 -3.31
C HIS A 208 7.40 16.94 -2.64
N TYR A 209 8.47 17.18 -3.36
CA TYR A 209 9.85 16.97 -2.90
C TYR A 209 10.63 18.21 -2.45
N ASP A 210 10.15 19.42 -2.75
CA ASP A 210 10.79 20.64 -2.29
C ASP A 210 10.77 20.75 -0.76
N THR A 211 9.71 20.28 -0.11
CA THR A 211 9.56 20.29 1.34
C THR A 211 10.51 19.30 2.03
N ILE A 212 10.69 18.09 1.46
CA ILE A 212 11.60 17.07 2.02
C ILE A 212 13.05 17.51 1.87
N SER A 213 13.41 18.06 0.73
CA SER A 213 14.77 18.58 0.47
C SER A 213 15.11 19.76 1.37
N ALA A 214 14.15 20.66 1.62
CA ALA A 214 14.29 21.79 2.54
C ALA A 214 14.45 21.30 3.99
N PHE A 215 13.63 20.34 4.42
CA PHE A 215 13.69 19.75 5.76
C PHE A 215 15.05 19.08 6.04
N ILE A 216 15.54 18.27 5.10
CA ILE A 216 16.86 17.62 5.23
C ILE A 216 17.99 18.65 5.27
N LYS A 217 17.89 19.74 4.50
CA LYS A 217 18.88 20.84 4.51
C LYS A 217 18.86 21.61 5.83
N SER A 218 17.67 21.87 6.41
CA SER A 218 17.56 22.55 7.70
C SER A 218 18.15 21.73 8.84
N MET A 219 17.93 20.40 8.83
CA MET A 219 18.51 19.50 9.83
C MET A 219 20.05 19.41 9.74
N ARG A 220 20.63 19.46 8.52
CA ARG A 220 22.09 19.50 8.33
C ARG A 220 22.73 20.84 8.70
N GLY A 221 21.97 21.94 8.63
CA GLY A 221 22.44 23.28 8.93
C GLY A 221 22.46 23.63 10.41
N SER A 222 21.89 22.82 11.30
CA SER A 222 21.66 23.13 12.72
C SER A 222 21.04 24.53 12.92
N ASP A 223 20.16 24.96 12.02
CA ASP A 223 19.51 26.26 12.05
C ASP A 223 18.10 26.09 12.65
N PRO A 224 17.82 26.68 13.81
CA PRO A 224 16.56 26.51 14.51
C PRO A 224 15.43 27.44 14.05
N ASP A 225 15.54 28.12 12.90
CA ASP A 225 14.51 29.02 12.35
C ASP A 225 13.82 28.45 11.09
#